data_f7dcf92f33188ca6fafa139bb44ce937
#
_entry.id   f7dcf92f33188ca6fafa139bb44ce937
#
_cell.length_a   1.000
_cell.length_b   1.000
_cell.length_c   1.000
_cell.angle_alpha   90.00
_cell.angle_beta   90.00
_cell.angle_gamma   90.00
#
_symmetry.space_group_name_H-M   'P 1'
#
loop_
_entity.id
_entity.type
_entity.pdbx_description
1 polymer ?
#
loop_
_entity_poly.entity_id
_entity_poly.type
_entity_poly.pdbx_seq_one_letter_code
_entity_poly.pdbx_strand_id
1 'polypeptide(L)'
;MKKIIERLNYLIDVLPVKVNQFSEEEFTVKPKDKWSKKEILGHLCDSATNNHHRFIRIQFEEQPFVVVPYKQNDWVSIQDYQNMPTNDVIGFWTTINRQILRVISKIPEVKLSYLCDVGNNKFFTFSELIEDYLRHMDHHLIQIFGTSES
;
A
#
# COMPACT_ATOMS: atom_id res chain seq x y z
N MET A 1 4.19 -8.74 -13.95
CA MET A 1 4.28 -7.25 -13.86
C MET A 1 3.13 -6.53 -14.57
N LYS A 2 2.78 -6.83 -15.86
CA LYS A 2 1.71 -6.12 -16.57
C LYS A 2 0.37 -6.07 -15.82
N LYS A 3 -0.12 -7.22 -15.34
CA LYS A 3 -1.38 -7.32 -14.56
C LYS A 3 -1.36 -6.47 -13.28
N ILE A 4 -0.21 -6.37 -12.62
CA ILE A 4 -0.04 -5.56 -11.40
C ILE A 4 -0.18 -4.07 -11.73
N ILE A 5 0.47 -3.63 -12.80
CA ILE A 5 0.40 -2.25 -13.29
C ILE A 5 -1.03 -1.89 -13.68
N GLU A 6 -1.71 -2.75 -14.42
CA GLU A 6 -3.11 -2.56 -14.82
C GLU A 6 -4.04 -2.49 -13.59
N ARG A 7 -3.85 -3.39 -12.62
CA ARG A 7 -4.64 -3.40 -11.38
C ARG A 7 -4.42 -2.14 -10.54
N LEU A 8 -3.17 -1.75 -10.32
CA LEU A 8 -2.85 -0.56 -9.55
C LEU A 8 -3.39 0.72 -10.22
N ASN A 9 -3.25 0.82 -11.54
CA ASN A 9 -3.80 1.94 -12.30
C ASN A 9 -5.33 2.02 -12.14
N TYR A 10 -6.03 0.90 -12.26
CA TYR A 10 -7.47 0.82 -12.04
C TYR A 10 -7.86 1.29 -10.63
N LEU A 11 -7.16 0.82 -9.59
CA LEU A 11 -7.44 1.21 -8.21
C LEU A 11 -7.22 2.71 -7.98
N ILE A 12 -6.19 3.30 -8.57
CA ILE A 12 -5.91 4.74 -8.48
C ILE A 12 -7.07 5.59 -9.01
N ASP A 13 -7.75 5.13 -10.05
CA ASP A 13 -8.88 5.84 -10.65
C ASP A 13 -10.19 5.61 -9.87
N VAL A 14 -10.40 4.41 -9.34
CA VAL A 14 -11.69 3.99 -8.77
C VAL A 14 -11.81 4.31 -7.28
N LEU A 15 -10.75 4.15 -6.49
CA LEU A 15 -10.85 4.28 -5.04
C LEU A 15 -11.25 5.67 -4.56
N PRO A 16 -10.78 6.80 -5.13
CA PRO A 16 -11.25 8.11 -4.73
C PRO A 16 -12.77 8.28 -4.87
N VAL A 17 -13.34 7.74 -5.94
CA VAL A 17 -14.79 7.76 -6.17
C VAL A 17 -15.54 6.95 -5.12
N LYS A 18 -15.06 5.73 -4.83
CA LYS A 18 -15.68 4.84 -3.85
C LYS A 18 -15.58 5.34 -2.41
N VAL A 19 -14.44 5.88 -2.02
CA VAL A 19 -14.25 6.48 -0.70
C VAL A 19 -15.19 7.65 -0.49
N ASN A 20 -15.39 8.49 -1.51
CA ASN A 20 -16.30 9.64 -1.45
C ASN A 20 -17.79 9.26 -1.38
N GLN A 21 -18.16 8.00 -1.55
CA GLN A 21 -19.53 7.52 -1.34
C GLN A 21 -19.86 7.35 0.15
N PHE A 22 -18.87 7.27 1.03
CA PHE A 22 -19.06 7.24 2.47
C PHE A 22 -19.19 8.66 3.03
N SER A 23 -20.04 8.83 4.05
CA SER A 23 -20.00 10.03 4.88
C SER A 23 -18.73 10.02 5.76
N GLU A 24 -18.31 11.18 6.23
CA GLU A 24 -17.19 11.29 7.17
C GLU A 24 -17.47 10.47 8.45
N GLU A 25 -18.70 10.46 8.92
CA GLU A 25 -19.14 9.69 10.07
C GLU A 25 -18.98 8.17 9.83
N GLU A 26 -19.48 7.65 8.70
CA GLU A 26 -19.35 6.23 8.34
C GLU A 26 -17.89 5.80 8.24
N PHE A 27 -17.02 6.67 7.72
CA PHE A 27 -15.60 6.37 7.51
C PHE A 27 -14.78 6.41 8.80
N THR A 28 -15.27 7.10 9.83
CA THR A 28 -14.61 7.23 11.16
C THR A 28 -15.17 6.31 12.24
N VAL A 29 -16.26 5.59 11.99
CA VAL A 29 -16.78 4.60 12.96
C VAL A 29 -15.65 3.63 13.34
N LYS A 30 -15.38 3.55 14.65
CA LYS A 30 -14.32 2.71 15.19
C LYS A 30 -14.91 1.50 15.89
N PRO A 31 -14.84 0.30 15.29
CA PRO A 31 -15.25 -0.93 15.98
C PRO A 31 -14.35 -1.16 17.20
N LYS A 32 -14.87 -1.88 18.20
CA LYS A 32 -14.11 -2.19 19.42
C LYS A 32 -12.79 -2.89 19.07
N ASP A 33 -11.68 -2.34 19.57
CA ASP A 33 -10.32 -2.86 19.41
C ASP A 33 -9.86 -3.06 17.94
N LYS A 34 -10.45 -2.30 17.00
CA LYS A 34 -10.11 -2.33 15.57
C LYS A 34 -9.93 -0.93 15.00
N TRP A 35 -9.27 -0.86 13.87
CA TRP A 35 -9.17 0.37 13.07
C TRP A 35 -10.52 0.76 12.44
N SER A 36 -10.77 2.05 12.33
CA SER A 36 -11.81 2.58 11.44
C SER A 36 -11.44 2.37 9.98
N LYS A 37 -12.40 2.52 9.06
CA LYS A 37 -12.12 2.50 7.61
C LYS A 37 -11.07 3.53 7.22
N LYS A 38 -11.09 4.71 7.86
CA LYS A 38 -10.10 5.77 7.65
C LYS A 38 -8.71 5.35 8.12
N GLU A 39 -8.59 4.73 9.28
CA GLU A 39 -7.32 4.21 9.79
C GLU A 39 -6.77 3.08 8.91
N ILE A 40 -7.64 2.22 8.35
CA ILE A 40 -7.23 1.18 7.39
C ILE A 40 -6.70 1.83 6.11
N LEU A 41 -7.37 2.85 5.58
CA LEU A 41 -6.88 3.60 4.42
C LEU A 41 -5.55 4.30 4.72
N GLY A 42 -5.40 4.87 5.92
CA GLY A 42 -4.14 5.44 6.41
C GLY A 42 -3.02 4.40 6.50
N HIS A 43 -3.32 3.20 7.01
CA HIS A 43 -2.38 2.08 7.00
C HIS A 43 -1.93 1.73 5.57
N LEU A 44 -2.81 1.83 4.58
CA LEU A 44 -2.42 1.65 3.17
C LEU A 44 -1.52 2.78 2.66
N CYS A 45 -1.66 4.01 3.17
CA CYS A 45 -0.71 5.10 2.91
C CYS A 45 0.67 4.79 3.51
N ASP A 46 0.73 4.27 4.74
CA ASP A 46 1.99 3.87 5.39
C ASP A 46 2.67 2.72 4.64
N SER A 47 1.89 1.73 4.22
CA SER A 47 2.36 0.63 3.38
C SER A 47 2.95 1.15 2.06
N ALA A 48 2.26 2.07 1.40
CA ALA A 48 2.74 2.69 0.16
C ALA A 48 4.04 3.46 0.38
N THR A 49 4.15 4.24 1.45
CA THR A 49 5.35 5.02 1.80
C THR A 49 6.56 4.10 2.00
N ASN A 50 6.41 3.03 2.79
CA ASN A 50 7.49 2.07 3.03
C ASN A 50 7.88 1.31 1.76
N ASN A 51 6.90 0.86 0.98
CA ASN A 51 7.17 0.10 -0.25
C ASN A 51 7.71 0.99 -1.38
N HIS A 52 7.28 2.25 -1.49
CA HIS A 52 7.88 3.22 -2.41
C HIS A 52 9.39 3.35 -2.16
N HIS A 53 9.77 3.54 -0.90
CA HIS A 53 11.17 3.61 -0.49
C HIS A 53 11.94 2.33 -0.81
N ARG A 54 11.36 1.16 -0.50
CA ARG A 54 11.96 -0.16 -0.81
C ARG A 54 12.15 -0.37 -2.30
N PHE A 55 11.12 -0.10 -3.13
CA PHE A 55 11.16 -0.33 -4.58
C PHE A 55 12.20 0.55 -5.30
N ILE A 56 12.56 1.68 -4.73
CA ILE A 56 13.66 2.50 -5.22
C ILE A 56 15.00 1.87 -4.81
N ARG A 57 15.18 1.54 -3.55
CA ARG A 57 16.45 1.09 -2.96
C ARG A 57 16.89 -0.28 -3.48
N ILE A 58 15.97 -1.23 -3.66
CA ILE A 58 16.26 -2.57 -4.20
C ILE A 58 17.01 -2.46 -5.54
N GLN A 59 16.77 -1.43 -6.31
CA GLN A 59 17.35 -1.28 -7.64
C GLN A 59 18.85 -0.95 -7.66
N PHE A 60 19.44 -0.52 -6.53
CA PHE A 60 20.84 -0.09 -6.47
C PHE A 60 21.60 -0.54 -5.22
N GLU A 61 20.94 -1.11 -4.22
CA GLU A 61 21.60 -1.63 -3.02
C GLU A 61 22.04 -3.09 -3.19
N GLU A 62 22.88 -3.56 -2.26
CA GLU A 62 23.37 -4.94 -2.24
C GLU A 62 22.26 -5.95 -2.01
N GLN A 63 22.42 -7.13 -2.59
CA GLN A 63 21.50 -8.25 -2.46
C GLN A 63 22.05 -9.31 -1.49
N PRO A 64 21.15 -9.99 -0.74
CA PRO A 64 19.72 -9.74 -0.67
C PRO A 64 19.39 -8.42 0.03
N PHE A 65 18.47 -7.62 -0.54
CA PHE A 65 17.97 -6.41 0.11
C PHE A 65 17.19 -6.77 1.37
N VAL A 66 17.56 -6.23 2.52
CA VAL A 66 16.89 -6.51 3.79
C VAL A 66 15.62 -5.66 3.92
N VAL A 67 14.47 -6.31 3.93
CA VAL A 67 13.17 -5.66 4.14
C VAL A 67 12.93 -5.47 5.64
N VAL A 68 13.21 -4.28 6.13
CA VAL A 68 12.96 -3.94 7.53
C VAL A 68 11.47 -3.75 7.76
N PRO A 69 10.85 -4.51 8.71
CA PRO A 69 9.44 -4.31 9.07
C PRO A 69 9.26 -2.99 9.81
N TYR A 70 8.03 -2.46 9.80
CA TYR A 70 7.66 -1.27 10.57
C TYR A 70 6.48 -1.57 11.51
N LYS A 71 6.39 -0.81 12.60
CA LYS A 71 5.34 -0.96 13.62
C LYS A 71 4.05 -0.31 13.14
N GLN A 72 3.18 -1.11 12.52
CA GLN A 72 1.98 -0.64 11.83
C GLN A 72 1.03 0.17 12.73
N ASN A 73 0.76 -0.32 13.94
CA ASN A 73 -0.13 0.35 14.89
C ASN A 73 0.45 1.69 15.35
N ASP A 74 1.75 1.75 15.61
CA ASP A 74 2.42 3.00 16.02
C ASP A 74 2.36 4.03 14.89
N TRP A 75 2.60 3.60 13.64
CA TRP A 75 2.51 4.47 12.47
C TRP A 75 1.12 5.07 12.32
N VAL A 76 0.07 4.24 12.33
CA VAL A 76 -1.32 4.72 12.21
C VAL A 76 -1.68 5.70 13.32
N SER A 77 -1.25 5.42 14.56
CA SER A 77 -1.49 6.29 15.72
C SER A 77 -0.74 7.61 15.62
N ILE A 78 0.56 7.58 15.27
CA ILE A 78 1.39 8.79 15.18
C ILE A 78 0.95 9.69 14.02
N GLN A 79 0.53 9.11 12.89
CA GLN A 79 0.01 9.84 11.74
C GLN A 79 -1.36 10.49 12.00
N ASP A 80 -2.06 10.05 13.05
CA ASP A 80 -3.37 10.58 13.45
C ASP A 80 -4.42 10.59 12.33
N TYR A 81 -4.45 9.53 11.52
CA TYR A 81 -5.38 9.41 10.40
C TYR A 81 -6.85 9.54 10.79
N GLN A 82 -7.20 9.10 12.00
CA GLN A 82 -8.57 9.18 12.51
C GLN A 82 -9.10 10.62 12.51
N ASN A 83 -8.26 11.60 12.78
CA ASN A 83 -8.61 13.01 12.87
C ASN A 83 -8.33 13.79 11.55
N MET A 84 -7.72 13.16 10.55
CA MET A 84 -7.55 13.77 9.24
C MET A 84 -8.86 13.81 8.45
N PRO A 85 -9.12 14.83 7.63
CA PRO A 85 -10.19 14.78 6.63
C PRO A 85 -10.01 13.58 5.69
N THR A 86 -11.08 12.83 5.39
CA THR A 86 -11.02 11.66 4.52
C THR A 86 -10.43 12.00 3.14
N ASN A 87 -10.76 13.19 2.60
CA ASN A 87 -10.20 13.64 1.32
C ASN A 87 -8.67 13.79 1.33
N ASP A 88 -8.09 14.18 2.47
CA ASP A 88 -6.63 14.30 2.59
C ASP A 88 -5.97 12.91 2.62
N VAL A 89 -6.58 11.95 3.32
CA VAL A 89 -6.08 10.58 3.37
C VAL A 89 -6.11 9.90 2.00
N ILE A 90 -7.25 9.97 1.30
CA ILE A 90 -7.37 9.38 -0.04
C ILE A 90 -6.52 10.13 -1.08
N GLY A 91 -6.36 11.43 -0.94
CA GLY A 91 -5.47 12.25 -1.76
C GLY A 91 -4.01 11.81 -1.61
N PHE A 92 -3.55 11.59 -0.38
CA PHE A 92 -2.22 11.05 -0.08
C PHE A 92 -2.03 9.65 -0.68
N TRP A 93 -2.98 8.75 -0.42
CA TRP A 93 -2.95 7.40 -1.00
C TRP A 93 -2.84 7.42 -2.53
N THR A 94 -3.64 8.23 -3.18
CA THR A 94 -3.66 8.36 -4.64
C THR A 94 -2.33 8.87 -5.18
N THR A 95 -1.78 9.91 -4.57
CA THR A 95 -0.53 10.54 -5.02
C THR A 95 0.67 9.61 -4.87
N ILE A 96 0.81 8.94 -3.72
CA ILE A 96 1.92 8.02 -3.50
C ILE A 96 1.83 6.79 -4.41
N ASN A 97 0.62 6.26 -4.65
CA ASN A 97 0.43 5.11 -5.54
C ASN A 97 0.65 5.46 -7.01
N ARG A 98 0.32 6.66 -7.46
CA ARG A 98 0.73 7.16 -8.79
C ARG A 98 2.24 7.20 -8.95
N GLN A 99 2.95 7.59 -7.89
CA GLN A 99 4.41 7.60 -7.93
C GLN A 99 4.99 6.18 -7.92
N ILE A 100 4.43 5.26 -7.10
CA ILE A 100 4.78 3.84 -7.13
C ILE A 100 4.58 3.27 -8.54
N LEU A 101 3.43 3.53 -9.16
CA LEU A 101 3.13 3.07 -10.52
C LEU A 101 4.20 3.52 -11.52
N ARG A 102 4.66 4.77 -11.45
CA ARG A 102 5.75 5.29 -12.29
C ARG A 102 7.07 4.55 -12.04
N VAL A 103 7.38 4.27 -10.78
CA VAL A 103 8.62 3.54 -10.40
C VAL A 103 8.57 2.11 -10.94
N ILE A 104 7.52 1.34 -10.62
CA ILE A 104 7.44 -0.07 -11.04
C ILE A 104 7.34 -0.26 -12.54
N SER A 105 6.75 0.70 -13.27
CA SER A 105 6.64 0.66 -14.73
C SER A 105 7.99 0.82 -15.45
N LYS A 106 9.01 1.30 -14.75
CA LYS A 106 10.35 1.57 -15.31
C LYS A 106 11.43 0.61 -14.79
N ILE A 107 11.06 -0.37 -13.94
CA ILE A 107 12.03 -1.34 -13.44
C ILE A 107 12.55 -2.17 -14.61
N PRO A 108 13.87 -2.22 -14.83
CA PRO A 108 14.46 -3.12 -15.83
C PRO A 108 14.14 -4.58 -15.51
N GLU A 109 13.77 -5.37 -16.51
CA GLU A 109 13.32 -6.75 -16.34
C GLU A 109 14.34 -7.59 -15.55
N VAL A 110 15.63 -7.40 -15.80
CA VAL A 110 16.72 -8.10 -15.10
C VAL A 110 16.68 -7.87 -13.59
N LYS A 111 16.18 -6.72 -13.12
CA LYS A 111 16.10 -6.41 -11.68
C LYS A 111 14.92 -7.07 -10.98
N LEU A 112 13.93 -7.54 -11.71
CA LEU A 112 12.75 -8.20 -11.13
C LEU A 112 13.10 -9.50 -10.39
N SER A 113 14.25 -10.11 -10.71
CA SER A 113 14.79 -11.29 -10.02
C SER A 113 15.67 -10.97 -8.80
N TYR A 114 15.91 -9.69 -8.49
CA TYR A 114 16.72 -9.31 -7.34
C TYR A 114 16.12 -9.84 -6.04
N LEU A 115 16.98 -10.35 -5.15
CA LEU A 115 16.55 -11.02 -3.92
C LEU A 115 16.32 -10.03 -2.78
N CYS A 116 15.23 -10.25 -2.07
CA CYS A 116 14.81 -9.50 -0.90
C CYS A 116 14.68 -10.46 0.29
N ASP A 117 15.39 -10.20 1.37
CA ASP A 117 15.23 -10.90 2.63
C ASP A 117 14.05 -10.29 3.40
N VAL A 118 12.96 -11.04 3.51
CA VAL A 118 11.75 -10.62 4.22
C VAL A 118 11.69 -11.11 5.66
N GLY A 119 12.79 -11.64 6.17
CA GLY A 119 12.92 -12.18 7.53
C GLY A 119 12.55 -13.66 7.64
N ASN A 120 12.85 -14.25 8.80
CA ASN A 120 12.54 -15.65 9.10
C ASN A 120 13.11 -16.66 8.08
N ASN A 121 14.29 -16.41 7.51
CA ASN A 121 14.91 -17.19 6.45
C ASN A 121 14.05 -17.30 5.18
N LYS A 122 13.18 -16.32 4.93
CA LYS A 122 12.32 -16.26 3.76
C LYS A 122 12.82 -15.18 2.80
N PHE A 123 12.89 -15.55 1.53
CA PHE A 123 13.34 -14.65 0.46
C PHE A 123 12.24 -14.51 -0.59
N PHE A 124 12.07 -13.29 -1.06
CA PHE A 124 11.26 -12.97 -2.23
C PHE A 124 12.15 -12.44 -3.33
N THR A 125 11.74 -12.63 -4.57
CA THR A 125 12.24 -11.80 -5.67
C THR A 125 11.61 -10.41 -5.57
N PHE A 126 12.20 -9.43 -6.23
CA PHE A 126 11.63 -8.08 -6.31
C PHE A 126 10.22 -8.09 -6.92
N SER A 127 9.99 -8.92 -7.95
CA SER A 127 8.65 -9.13 -8.52
C SER A 127 7.66 -9.63 -7.48
N GLU A 128 8.02 -10.65 -6.69
CA GLU A 128 7.16 -11.20 -5.63
C GLU A 128 6.88 -10.18 -4.53
N LEU A 129 7.84 -9.31 -4.21
CA LEU A 129 7.62 -8.24 -3.22
C LEU A 129 6.60 -7.20 -3.72
N ILE A 130 6.62 -6.86 -5.02
CA ILE A 130 5.63 -5.96 -5.63
C ILE A 130 4.25 -6.63 -5.67
N GLU A 131 4.19 -7.93 -5.97
CA GLU A 131 2.94 -8.70 -5.92
C GLU A 131 2.36 -8.76 -4.51
N ASP A 132 3.22 -8.95 -3.51
CA ASP A 132 2.83 -8.96 -2.08
C ASP A 132 2.25 -7.61 -1.65
N TYR A 133 2.84 -6.51 -2.10
CA TYR A 133 2.32 -5.17 -1.86
C TYR A 133 0.88 -5.01 -2.36
N LEU A 134 0.59 -5.45 -3.58
CA LEU A 134 -0.75 -5.35 -4.16
C LEU A 134 -1.74 -6.31 -3.47
N ARG A 135 -1.32 -7.53 -3.16
CA ARG A 135 -2.14 -8.50 -2.41
C ARG A 135 -2.51 -7.99 -1.02
N HIS A 136 -1.56 -7.37 -0.31
CA HIS A 136 -1.80 -6.73 0.98
C HIS A 136 -2.82 -5.57 0.85
N MET A 137 -2.70 -4.76 -0.18
CA MET A 137 -3.66 -3.69 -0.48
C MET A 137 -5.06 -4.26 -0.72
N ASP A 138 -5.21 -5.24 -1.60
CA ASP A 138 -6.51 -5.87 -1.90
C ASP A 138 -7.15 -6.48 -0.64
N HIS A 139 -6.36 -7.10 0.24
CA HIS A 139 -6.84 -7.61 1.54
C HIS A 139 -7.48 -6.50 2.39
N HIS A 140 -6.84 -5.36 2.52
CA HIS A 140 -7.36 -4.25 3.30
C HIS A 140 -8.52 -3.51 2.61
N LEU A 141 -8.57 -3.48 1.29
CA LEU A 141 -9.71 -2.92 0.55
C LEU A 141 -10.98 -3.73 0.79
N ILE A 142 -10.86 -5.06 0.92
CA ILE A 142 -12.00 -5.91 1.32
C ILE A 142 -12.50 -5.52 2.71
N GLN A 143 -11.63 -5.17 3.65
CA GLN A 143 -12.05 -4.72 4.98
C GLN A 143 -12.80 -3.37 4.93
N ILE A 144 -12.43 -2.48 4.02
CA ILE A 144 -13.10 -1.17 3.86
C ILE A 144 -14.46 -1.33 3.16
N PHE A 145 -14.52 -2.07 2.05
CA PHE A 145 -15.67 -2.12 1.14
C PHE A 145 -16.53 -3.38 1.29
N GLY A 146 -16.05 -4.42 1.97
CA GLY A 146 -16.76 -5.68 2.18
C GLY A 146 -16.72 -6.65 0.99
N THR A 147 -16.12 -6.25 -0.14
CA THR A 147 -15.96 -7.08 -1.35
C THR A 147 -14.61 -6.82 -2.00
N SER A 148 -14.09 -7.81 -2.74
CA SER A 148 -12.94 -7.58 -3.62
C SER A 148 -13.38 -6.64 -4.75
N GLU A 149 -12.63 -5.56 -4.95
CA GLU A 149 -12.84 -4.66 -6.07
C GLU A 149 -12.39 -5.37 -7.37
N SER A 150 -13.36 -5.78 -8.13
CA SER A 150 -13.13 -6.41 -9.46
C SER A 150 -12.91 -5.37 -10.53
#